data_11bf61d7b1b7a62b0a3854738b6a5da1
#
_entry.id   11bf61d7b1b7a62b0a3854738b6a5da1
#
_cell.length_a   1.000
_cell.length_b   1.000
_cell.length_c   1.000
_cell.angle_alpha   90.00
_cell.angle_beta   90.00
_cell.angle_gamma   90.00
#
_symmetry.space_group_name_H-M   'P 1'
#
loop_
_entity.id
_entity.type
_entity.pdbx_description
1 polymer ?
#
loop_
_entity_poly.entity_id
_entity_poly.type
_entity_poly.pdbx_seq_one_letter_code
_entity_poly.pdbx_strand_id
1 'polypeptide(L)'
;PLGQPEVDVTKLEDGELVEFTAEVDVRPDFEVPDASEVTAEVPVLTVADEDIDKQVELLRERFATNTEVDRAAAKGDITVINLEGSKDGEILEDATAEGITYKVGAEGMLEGLDDAVIGLKAGEDATFHSTLVGGALRGEEADIKVTVTKVSEQELPEVDEEFAQLVSQFDTVEEMRADLRTSMENQARLSQVADARDNVLEALLGKTSFDLPEKVVESQIEARRTQVTQQLT
;
A
#
# COMPACT_ATOMS: atom_id res chain seq x y z
N PRO A 1 -17.48 2.52 32.87
CA PRO A 1 -16.50 3.58 32.62
C PRO A 1 -15.76 3.30 31.31
N LEU A 2 -15.52 4.34 30.54
CA LEU A 2 -14.78 4.30 29.27
C LEU A 2 -13.30 4.70 29.42
N GLY A 3 -12.93 5.11 30.62
CA GLY A 3 -11.56 5.52 30.96
C GLY A 3 -11.29 5.42 32.44
N GLN A 4 -10.14 5.92 32.88
CA GLN A 4 -9.83 6.06 34.29
C GLN A 4 -10.59 7.27 34.85
N PRO A 5 -11.18 7.16 36.06
CA PRO A 5 -11.83 8.29 36.70
C PRO A 5 -10.80 9.37 37.06
N GLU A 6 -11.19 10.61 36.83
CA GLU A 6 -10.48 11.76 37.31
C GLU A 6 -10.96 12.04 38.74
N VAL A 7 -10.04 11.96 39.68
CA VAL A 7 -10.37 12.12 41.10
C VAL A 7 -9.74 13.41 41.63
N ASP A 8 -10.58 14.33 42.09
CA ASP A 8 -10.19 15.57 42.72
C ASP A 8 -10.54 15.55 44.22
N VAL A 9 -9.55 15.75 45.06
CA VAL A 9 -9.75 15.78 46.52
C VAL A 9 -10.13 17.19 46.92
N THR A 10 -11.41 17.38 47.26
CA THR A 10 -11.98 18.69 47.59
C THR A 10 -11.74 19.10 49.03
N LYS A 11 -11.58 18.13 49.94
CA LYS A 11 -11.31 18.40 51.36
C LYS A 11 -10.52 17.27 52.01
N LEU A 12 -9.49 17.63 52.78
CA LEU A 12 -8.70 16.67 53.54
C LEU A 12 -8.53 17.21 54.97
N GLU A 13 -9.09 16.50 55.95
CA GLU A 13 -8.89 16.76 57.39
C GLU A 13 -8.20 15.55 58.03
N ASP A 14 -6.99 15.75 58.52
CA ASP A 14 -6.15 14.65 59.01
C ASP A 14 -6.82 13.85 60.13
N GLY A 15 -7.05 12.56 59.89
CA GLY A 15 -7.70 11.62 60.81
C GLY A 15 -9.22 11.76 60.93
N GLU A 16 -9.87 12.69 60.24
CA GLU A 16 -11.30 12.95 60.38
C GLU A 16 -12.10 12.72 59.09
N LEU A 17 -11.73 13.40 57.94
CA LEU A 17 -12.57 13.43 56.74
C LEU A 17 -11.76 13.58 55.47
N VAL A 18 -12.12 12.81 54.45
CA VAL A 18 -11.70 13.01 53.06
C VAL A 18 -12.94 13.15 52.17
N GLU A 19 -13.07 14.30 51.54
CA GLU A 19 -14.08 14.50 50.47
C GLU A 19 -13.36 14.54 49.13
N PHE A 20 -13.91 13.81 48.15
CA PHE A 20 -13.40 13.82 46.79
C PHE A 20 -14.53 13.77 45.79
N THR A 21 -14.28 14.32 44.62
CA THR A 21 -15.16 14.18 43.47
C THR A 21 -14.47 13.26 42.46
N ALA A 22 -15.18 12.29 41.95
CA ALA A 22 -14.70 11.42 40.88
C ALA A 22 -15.57 11.64 39.65
N GLU A 23 -14.94 12.07 38.55
CA GLU A 23 -15.58 12.23 37.26
C GLU A 23 -15.15 11.09 36.35
N VAL A 24 -16.11 10.44 35.70
CA VAL A 24 -15.83 9.29 34.85
C VAL A 24 -16.74 9.32 33.62
N ASP A 25 -16.15 9.14 32.45
CA ASP A 25 -16.88 8.96 31.23
C ASP A 25 -17.58 7.62 31.22
N VAL A 26 -18.85 7.62 30.86
CA VAL A 26 -19.68 6.43 30.74
C VAL A 26 -20.15 6.25 29.31
N ARG A 27 -20.43 5.01 28.94
CA ARG A 27 -21.01 4.73 27.62
C ARG A 27 -22.38 5.42 27.55
N PRO A 28 -22.64 6.24 26.52
CA PRO A 28 -23.95 6.86 26.33
C PRO A 28 -25.01 5.80 26.10
N ASP A 29 -26.22 6.07 26.56
CA ASP A 29 -27.39 5.28 26.19
C ASP A 29 -27.90 5.79 24.84
N PHE A 30 -28.05 4.89 23.89
CA PHE A 30 -28.60 5.18 22.56
C PHE A 30 -29.42 4.00 22.06
N GLU A 31 -30.41 4.29 21.22
CA GLU A 31 -31.20 3.27 20.56
C GLU A 31 -30.53 2.81 19.28
N VAL A 32 -30.35 1.51 19.12
CA VAL A 32 -29.85 0.90 17.89
C VAL A 32 -31.01 0.78 16.91
N PRO A 33 -30.92 1.30 15.69
CA PRO A 33 -31.94 1.16 14.67
C PRO A 33 -32.29 -0.31 14.40
N ASP A 34 -33.52 -0.58 14.00
CA ASP A 34 -33.91 -1.93 13.60
C ASP A 34 -33.13 -2.35 12.34
N ALA A 35 -32.70 -3.60 12.31
CA ALA A 35 -31.91 -4.13 11.19
C ALA A 35 -32.65 -4.04 9.85
N SER A 36 -33.97 -4.05 9.85
CA SER A 36 -34.81 -3.88 8.65
C SER A 36 -34.78 -2.46 8.07
N GLU A 37 -34.34 -1.49 8.85
CA GLU A 37 -34.18 -0.08 8.42
C GLU A 37 -32.82 0.22 7.84
N VAL A 38 -31.86 -0.70 7.97
CA VAL A 38 -30.49 -0.53 7.50
C VAL A 38 -30.32 -1.23 6.15
N THR A 39 -30.01 -0.47 5.12
CA THR A 39 -29.72 -0.96 3.79
C THR A 39 -28.34 -0.51 3.38
N ALA A 40 -27.53 -1.42 2.90
CA ALA A 40 -26.20 -1.14 2.35
C ALA A 40 -26.11 -1.70 0.93
N GLU A 41 -25.54 -0.92 0.04
CA GLU A 41 -25.23 -1.37 -1.32
C GLU A 41 -23.83 -1.95 -1.34
N VAL A 42 -23.69 -3.12 -1.96
CA VAL A 42 -22.40 -3.79 -2.13
C VAL A 42 -22.19 -4.04 -3.62
N PRO A 43 -21.07 -3.57 -4.19
CA PRO A 43 -20.80 -3.80 -5.60
C PRO A 43 -20.66 -5.30 -5.90
N VAL A 44 -21.19 -5.71 -7.05
CA VAL A 44 -20.97 -7.07 -7.55
C VAL A 44 -19.55 -7.13 -8.10
N LEU A 45 -18.71 -7.93 -7.47
CA LEU A 45 -17.36 -8.21 -7.95
C LEU A 45 -17.42 -9.39 -8.94
N THR A 46 -17.03 -9.14 -10.17
CA THR A 46 -16.92 -10.17 -11.21
C THR A 46 -15.45 -10.29 -11.61
N VAL A 47 -15.00 -11.53 -11.76
CA VAL A 47 -13.66 -11.82 -12.27
C VAL A 47 -13.76 -11.98 -13.77
N ALA A 48 -13.19 -11.04 -14.52
CA ALA A 48 -13.15 -11.08 -15.99
C ALA A 48 -11.98 -11.94 -16.48
N ASP A 49 -12.03 -12.35 -17.74
CA ASP A 49 -10.93 -13.11 -18.36
C ASP A 49 -9.64 -12.28 -18.42
N GLU A 50 -9.76 -10.95 -18.61
CA GLU A 50 -8.62 -10.04 -18.57
C GLU A 50 -7.91 -10.01 -17.19
N ASP A 51 -8.64 -10.25 -16.12
CA ASP A 51 -8.03 -10.30 -14.77
C ASP A 51 -7.23 -11.60 -14.59
N ILE A 52 -7.73 -12.70 -15.16
CA ILE A 52 -6.97 -13.96 -15.21
C ILE A 52 -5.72 -13.80 -16.07
N ASP A 53 -5.84 -13.16 -17.24
CA ASP A 53 -4.68 -12.91 -18.10
C ASP A 53 -3.61 -12.07 -17.41
N LYS A 54 -3.99 -11.05 -16.66
CA LYS A 54 -3.05 -10.25 -15.83
C LYS A 54 -2.34 -11.11 -14.79
N GLN A 55 -3.06 -12.04 -14.12
CA GLN A 55 -2.44 -12.92 -13.13
C GLN A 55 -1.45 -13.91 -13.78
N VAL A 56 -1.80 -14.45 -14.93
CA VAL A 56 -0.90 -15.29 -15.71
C VAL A 56 0.36 -14.51 -16.13
N GLU A 57 0.21 -13.25 -16.56
CA GLU A 57 1.33 -12.41 -16.94
C GLU A 57 2.25 -12.10 -15.72
N LEU A 58 1.68 -11.81 -14.56
CA LEU A 58 2.46 -11.65 -13.32
C LEU A 58 3.23 -12.93 -12.94
N LEU A 59 2.64 -14.10 -13.17
CA LEU A 59 3.35 -15.37 -12.98
C LEU A 59 4.49 -15.52 -13.99
N ARG A 60 4.27 -15.20 -15.27
CA ARG A 60 5.32 -15.21 -16.29
C ARG A 60 6.49 -14.29 -15.91
N GLU A 61 6.20 -13.08 -15.46
CA GLU A 61 7.22 -12.12 -15.00
C GLU A 61 8.04 -12.66 -13.82
N ARG A 62 7.38 -13.35 -12.90
CA ARG A 62 8.04 -13.95 -11.72
C ARG A 62 9.01 -15.08 -12.09
N PHE A 63 8.72 -15.82 -13.15
CA PHE A 63 9.52 -16.93 -13.64
C PHE A 63 10.33 -16.58 -14.90
N ALA A 64 10.42 -15.29 -15.21
CA ALA A 64 11.20 -14.81 -16.33
C ALA A 64 12.70 -15.04 -16.13
N THR A 65 13.39 -15.32 -17.22
CA THR A 65 14.85 -15.40 -17.25
C THR A 65 15.42 -14.05 -17.65
N ASN A 66 16.35 -13.52 -16.87
CA ASN A 66 17.03 -12.27 -17.14
C ASN A 66 18.44 -12.55 -17.69
N THR A 67 18.65 -12.28 -18.96
CA THR A 67 19.95 -12.47 -19.64
C THR A 67 20.63 -11.13 -19.81
N GLU A 68 21.86 -11.00 -19.29
CA GLU A 68 22.65 -9.78 -19.45
C GLU A 68 23.01 -9.54 -20.91
N VAL A 69 22.82 -8.29 -21.35
CA VAL A 69 23.04 -7.90 -22.76
C VAL A 69 23.91 -6.65 -22.84
N ASP A 70 24.78 -6.61 -23.86
CA ASP A 70 25.63 -5.44 -24.16
C ASP A 70 24.98 -4.59 -25.28
N ARG A 71 23.78 -4.07 -24.98
CA ARG A 71 23.04 -3.14 -25.84
C ARG A 71 22.42 -2.05 -25.01
N ALA A 72 21.92 -1.03 -25.67
CA ALA A 72 21.12 0.01 -25.03
C ALA A 72 19.84 -0.57 -24.44
N ALA A 73 19.43 -0.05 -23.27
CA ALA A 73 18.21 -0.41 -22.58
C ALA A 73 16.98 -0.06 -23.43
N ALA A 74 16.03 -0.99 -23.50
CA ALA A 74 14.77 -0.85 -24.19
C ALA A 74 13.60 -1.09 -23.23
N LYS A 75 12.39 -0.69 -23.63
CA LYS A 75 11.19 -0.96 -22.86
C LYS A 75 11.01 -2.46 -22.62
N GLY A 76 10.79 -2.86 -21.37
CA GLY A 76 10.66 -4.24 -20.93
C GLY A 76 11.95 -4.85 -20.38
N ASP A 77 13.12 -4.24 -20.59
CA ASP A 77 14.37 -4.71 -20.01
C ASP A 77 14.42 -4.46 -18.50
N ILE A 78 15.18 -5.30 -17.82
CA ILE A 78 15.52 -5.11 -16.41
C ILE A 78 16.89 -4.44 -16.33
N THR A 79 16.94 -3.28 -15.72
CA THR A 79 18.19 -2.53 -15.52
C THR A 79 18.56 -2.46 -14.04
N VAL A 80 19.85 -2.40 -13.75
CA VAL A 80 20.34 -2.00 -12.43
C VAL A 80 20.85 -0.58 -12.57
N ILE A 81 20.28 0.32 -11.78
CA ILE A 81 20.52 1.75 -11.86
C ILE A 81 20.99 2.31 -10.52
N ASN A 82 21.79 3.37 -10.60
CA ASN A 82 22.06 4.23 -9.47
C ASN A 82 21.38 5.59 -9.72
N LEU A 83 20.78 6.15 -8.69
CA LEU A 83 20.12 7.45 -8.73
C LEU A 83 20.85 8.40 -7.77
N GLU A 84 21.13 9.61 -8.23
CA GLU A 84 21.71 10.69 -7.45
C GLU A 84 20.89 11.96 -7.65
N GLY A 85 20.17 12.37 -6.62
CA GLY A 85 19.39 13.60 -6.63
C GLY A 85 20.27 14.81 -6.29
N SER A 86 20.08 15.92 -7.01
CA SER A 86 20.74 17.18 -6.72
C SER A 86 19.78 18.36 -6.87
N LYS A 87 20.03 19.43 -6.09
CA LYS A 87 19.30 20.69 -6.16
C LYS A 87 20.26 21.85 -6.10
N ASP A 88 20.17 22.77 -7.03
CA ASP A 88 21.07 23.94 -7.14
C ASP A 88 22.57 23.56 -7.19
N GLY A 89 22.88 22.33 -7.66
CA GLY A 89 24.24 21.80 -7.76
C GLY A 89 24.78 21.13 -6.48
N GLU A 90 23.97 21.03 -5.42
CA GLU A 90 24.29 20.28 -4.22
C GLU A 90 23.65 18.89 -4.26
N ILE A 91 24.42 17.84 -3.93
CA ILE A 91 23.93 16.46 -3.88
C ILE A 91 23.07 16.30 -2.63
N LEU A 92 21.90 15.69 -2.80
CA LEU A 92 20.97 15.36 -1.74
C LEU A 92 21.23 13.92 -1.28
N GLU A 93 21.87 13.75 -0.12
CA GLU A 93 22.19 12.42 0.42
C GLU A 93 20.93 11.54 0.59
N ASP A 94 19.81 12.13 1.01
CA ASP A 94 18.50 11.45 1.18
C ASP A 94 17.83 11.09 -0.17
N ALA A 95 18.32 11.58 -1.29
CA ALA A 95 17.83 11.30 -2.64
C ALA A 95 18.84 10.50 -3.48
N THR A 96 19.75 9.79 -2.82
CA THR A 96 20.75 8.93 -3.46
C THR A 96 20.42 7.47 -3.17
N ALA A 97 20.45 6.64 -4.24
CA ALA A 97 20.22 5.21 -4.12
C ALA A 97 21.05 4.44 -5.14
N GLU A 98 21.65 3.33 -4.74
CA GLU A 98 22.51 2.52 -5.57
C GLU A 98 22.00 1.09 -5.74
N GLY A 99 22.24 0.51 -6.90
CA GLY A 99 21.92 -0.90 -7.19
C GLY A 99 20.43 -1.21 -7.26
N ILE A 100 19.61 -0.23 -7.62
CA ILE A 100 18.17 -0.44 -7.77
C ILE A 100 17.89 -1.24 -9.03
N THR A 101 17.17 -2.34 -8.88
CA THR A 101 16.62 -3.07 -10.02
C THR A 101 15.36 -2.37 -10.52
N TYR A 102 15.37 -1.98 -11.78
CA TYR A 102 14.28 -1.25 -12.43
C TYR A 102 13.87 -1.90 -13.73
N LYS A 103 12.56 -2.14 -13.92
CA LYS A 103 11.99 -2.58 -15.18
C LYS A 103 11.66 -1.35 -16.03
N VAL A 104 12.28 -1.22 -17.17
CA VAL A 104 12.07 -0.08 -18.07
C VAL A 104 10.65 -0.09 -18.63
N GLY A 105 9.91 0.99 -18.43
CA GLY A 105 8.51 1.11 -18.81
C GLY A 105 7.50 0.72 -17.73
N ALA A 106 7.94 0.54 -16.48
CA ALA A 106 7.03 0.24 -15.36
C ALA A 106 6.29 1.46 -14.80
N GLU A 107 6.69 2.69 -15.16
CA GLU A 107 6.04 3.97 -14.80
C GLU A 107 5.78 4.15 -13.28
N GLY A 108 6.60 3.54 -12.41
CA GLY A 108 6.26 3.44 -10.99
C GLY A 108 7.18 4.17 -10.02
N MET A 109 8.34 4.69 -10.45
CA MET A 109 9.35 5.21 -9.54
C MET A 109 9.47 6.74 -9.55
N LEU A 110 9.88 7.32 -10.66
CA LEU A 110 10.04 8.78 -10.84
C LEU A 110 9.54 9.16 -12.23
N GLU A 111 8.86 10.28 -12.33
CA GLU A 111 8.43 10.81 -13.63
C GLU A 111 9.65 11.16 -14.49
N GLY A 112 9.68 10.67 -15.74
CA GLY A 112 10.78 10.87 -16.67
C GLY A 112 11.93 9.86 -16.57
N LEU A 113 11.92 8.95 -15.59
CA LEU A 113 12.97 7.94 -15.43
C LEU A 113 13.03 6.99 -16.62
N ASP A 114 11.90 6.54 -17.13
CA ASP A 114 11.84 5.64 -18.29
C ASP A 114 12.50 6.27 -19.53
N ASP A 115 12.13 7.52 -19.82
CA ASP A 115 12.70 8.24 -20.96
C ASP A 115 14.20 8.49 -20.82
N ALA A 116 14.66 8.70 -19.57
CA ALA A 116 16.09 8.90 -19.29
C ALA A 116 16.91 7.61 -19.40
N VAL A 117 16.33 6.45 -19.07
CA VAL A 117 17.01 5.14 -19.09
C VAL A 117 16.99 4.50 -20.49
N ILE A 118 15.91 4.70 -21.25
CA ILE A 118 15.81 4.15 -22.61
C ILE A 118 16.94 4.71 -23.49
N GLY A 119 17.68 3.81 -24.11
CA GLY A 119 18.79 4.15 -24.99
C GLY A 119 20.16 4.19 -24.33
N LEU A 120 20.24 4.13 -22.98
CA LEU A 120 21.50 4.04 -22.25
C LEU A 120 22.03 2.61 -22.22
N LYS A 121 23.34 2.48 -22.30
CA LYS A 121 24.08 1.23 -22.07
C LYS A 121 24.61 1.17 -20.64
N ALA A 122 25.02 -0.02 -20.24
CA ALA A 122 25.77 -0.18 -19.00
C ALA A 122 27.01 0.76 -18.96
N GLY A 123 27.13 1.51 -17.88
CA GLY A 123 28.15 2.54 -17.67
C GLY A 123 27.81 3.94 -18.16
N GLU A 124 26.67 4.12 -18.85
CA GLU A 124 26.23 5.44 -19.30
C GLU A 124 25.26 6.07 -18.27
N ASP A 125 25.18 7.39 -18.30
CA ASP A 125 24.33 8.18 -17.42
C ASP A 125 23.52 9.23 -18.18
N ALA A 126 22.39 9.62 -17.61
CA ALA A 126 21.58 10.75 -18.06
C ALA A 126 21.06 11.53 -16.84
N THR A 127 20.69 12.79 -17.07
CA THR A 127 20.07 13.64 -16.04
C THR A 127 18.71 14.08 -16.53
N PHE A 128 17.72 13.98 -15.65
CA PHE A 128 16.36 14.42 -15.89
C PHE A 128 15.83 15.16 -14.67
N HIS A 129 14.77 15.94 -14.84
CA HIS A 129 14.13 16.70 -13.77
C HIS A 129 12.90 15.96 -13.30
N SER A 130 12.72 15.80 -11.98
CA SER A 130 11.58 15.08 -11.41
C SER A 130 11.25 15.53 -10.00
N THR A 131 10.05 15.19 -9.55
CA THR A 131 9.61 15.40 -8.18
C THR A 131 9.95 14.18 -7.32
N LEU A 132 10.60 14.42 -6.18
CA LEU A 132 10.96 13.35 -5.24
C LEU A 132 9.71 12.73 -4.61
N VAL A 133 9.59 11.40 -4.66
CA VAL A 133 8.41 10.68 -4.17
C VAL A 133 8.58 10.14 -2.74
N GLY A 134 9.79 10.21 -2.17
CA GLY A 134 10.09 9.65 -0.84
C GLY A 134 11.07 10.49 -0.02
N GLY A 135 11.30 10.04 1.24
CA GLY A 135 12.24 10.68 2.16
C GLY A 135 11.75 12.00 2.74
N ALA A 136 12.66 12.71 3.39
CA ALA A 136 12.40 14.01 4.02
C ALA A 136 12.09 15.12 3.00
N LEU A 137 12.51 14.95 1.75
CA LEU A 137 12.37 15.91 0.64
C LEU A 137 11.20 15.56 -0.30
N ARG A 138 10.27 14.73 0.13
CA ARG A 138 9.11 14.35 -0.68
C ARG A 138 8.31 15.56 -1.17
N GLY A 139 8.09 15.63 -2.49
CA GLY A 139 7.35 16.71 -3.15
C GLY A 139 8.24 17.88 -3.61
N GLU A 140 9.55 17.82 -3.36
CA GLU A 140 10.48 18.79 -3.91
C GLU A 140 10.95 18.39 -5.31
N GLU A 141 11.16 19.38 -6.15
CA GLU A 141 11.74 19.19 -7.48
C GLU A 141 13.27 19.10 -7.37
N ALA A 142 13.86 18.15 -8.08
CA ALA A 142 15.30 17.92 -8.11
C ALA A 142 15.77 17.45 -9.50
N ASP A 143 17.04 17.70 -9.81
CA ASP A 143 17.71 17.08 -10.92
C ASP A 143 18.23 15.72 -10.50
N ILE A 144 17.79 14.68 -11.20
CA ILE A 144 18.13 13.29 -10.92
C ILE A 144 19.10 12.79 -11.99
N LYS A 145 20.28 12.42 -11.56
CA LYS A 145 21.23 11.70 -12.40
C LYS A 145 20.99 10.21 -12.25
N VAL A 146 20.65 9.54 -13.34
CA VAL A 146 20.55 8.08 -13.41
C VAL A 146 21.78 7.53 -14.10
N THR A 147 22.42 6.53 -13.50
CA THR A 147 23.53 5.76 -14.11
C THR A 147 23.09 4.33 -14.25
N VAL A 148 23.12 3.80 -15.48
CA VAL A 148 22.82 2.39 -15.74
C VAL A 148 24.05 1.55 -15.49
N THR A 149 24.02 0.61 -14.56
CA THR A 149 25.16 -0.27 -14.26
C THR A 149 25.08 -1.61 -14.98
N LYS A 150 23.84 -2.07 -15.27
CA LYS A 150 23.59 -3.33 -15.95
C LYS A 150 22.30 -3.25 -16.76
N VAL A 151 22.30 -3.90 -17.93
CA VAL A 151 21.10 -4.10 -18.74
C VAL A 151 20.89 -5.59 -18.92
N SER A 152 19.68 -6.08 -18.66
CA SER A 152 19.30 -7.48 -18.87
C SER A 152 18.00 -7.54 -19.66
N GLU A 153 17.98 -8.36 -20.69
CA GLU A 153 16.78 -8.70 -21.42
C GLU A 153 15.94 -9.68 -20.60
N GLN A 154 14.66 -9.38 -20.44
CA GLN A 154 13.73 -10.25 -19.74
C GLN A 154 13.01 -11.15 -20.75
N GLU A 155 13.29 -12.44 -20.70
CA GLU A 155 12.58 -13.46 -21.48
C GLU A 155 11.47 -14.07 -20.62
N LEU A 156 10.23 -13.86 -21.04
CA LEU A 156 9.05 -14.44 -20.39
C LEU A 156 8.81 -15.85 -20.94
N PRO A 157 8.56 -16.84 -20.05
CA PRO A 157 8.22 -18.19 -20.48
C PRO A 157 6.94 -18.19 -21.35
N GLU A 158 6.83 -19.10 -22.29
CA GLU A 158 5.58 -19.34 -23.02
C GLU A 158 4.51 -19.92 -22.09
N VAL A 159 3.23 -19.59 -22.35
CA VAL A 159 2.11 -20.12 -21.56
C VAL A 159 1.69 -21.47 -22.16
N ASP A 160 2.42 -22.49 -21.77
CA ASP A 160 2.22 -23.87 -22.20
C ASP A 160 2.08 -24.84 -21.00
N GLU A 161 2.05 -26.12 -21.26
CA GLU A 161 1.91 -27.16 -20.23
C GLU A 161 3.14 -27.20 -19.30
N GLU A 162 4.35 -26.94 -19.82
CA GLU A 162 5.57 -26.88 -19.01
C GLU A 162 5.50 -25.71 -18.03
N PHE A 163 5.01 -24.56 -18.49
CA PHE A 163 4.77 -23.41 -17.62
C PHE A 163 3.71 -23.70 -16.57
N ALA A 164 2.58 -24.34 -16.94
CA ALA A 164 1.52 -24.67 -15.98
C ALA A 164 2.05 -25.56 -14.85
N GLN A 165 2.87 -26.58 -15.18
CA GLN A 165 3.52 -27.45 -14.20
C GLN A 165 4.59 -26.75 -13.35
N LEU A 166 5.27 -25.75 -13.93
CA LEU A 166 6.29 -24.96 -13.22
C LEU A 166 5.68 -24.08 -12.13
N VAL A 167 4.54 -23.43 -12.43
CA VAL A 167 3.95 -22.40 -11.57
C VAL A 167 2.80 -22.88 -10.71
N SER A 168 2.29 -24.10 -10.97
CA SER A 168 1.13 -24.66 -10.28
C SER A 168 1.26 -26.19 -10.07
N GLN A 169 0.22 -26.78 -9.51
CA GLN A 169 0.11 -28.23 -9.35
C GLN A 169 -0.64 -28.92 -10.49
N PHE A 170 -0.97 -28.17 -11.56
CA PHE A 170 -1.79 -28.63 -12.67
C PHE A 170 -0.95 -28.98 -13.88
N ASP A 171 -1.43 -29.92 -14.69
CA ASP A 171 -0.71 -30.39 -15.86
C ASP A 171 -1.05 -29.56 -17.10
N THR A 172 -2.16 -28.83 -17.09
CA THR A 172 -2.61 -28.04 -18.26
C THR A 172 -2.84 -26.58 -17.91
N VAL A 173 -2.70 -25.72 -18.93
CA VAL A 173 -2.98 -24.29 -18.82
C VAL A 173 -4.45 -24.03 -18.47
N GLU A 174 -5.37 -24.83 -19.01
CA GLU A 174 -6.81 -24.70 -18.73
C GLU A 174 -7.11 -24.95 -17.25
N GLU A 175 -6.55 -25.99 -16.66
CA GLU A 175 -6.73 -26.31 -15.23
C GLU A 175 -6.12 -25.22 -14.35
N MET A 176 -4.91 -24.75 -14.66
CA MET A 176 -4.27 -23.64 -13.96
C MET A 176 -5.14 -22.38 -14.00
N ARG A 177 -5.65 -22.00 -15.17
CA ARG A 177 -6.53 -20.82 -15.34
C ARG A 177 -7.86 -20.97 -14.60
N ALA A 178 -8.44 -22.19 -14.59
CA ALA A 178 -9.67 -22.47 -13.84
C ALA A 178 -9.46 -22.34 -12.33
N ASP A 179 -8.31 -22.79 -11.81
CA ASP A 179 -7.95 -22.62 -10.41
C ASP A 179 -7.70 -21.17 -10.04
N LEU A 180 -6.97 -20.42 -10.88
CA LEU A 180 -6.78 -18.97 -10.71
C LEU A 180 -8.13 -18.24 -10.65
N ARG A 181 -9.06 -18.55 -11.56
CA ARG A 181 -10.41 -18.00 -11.53
C ARG A 181 -11.11 -18.30 -10.21
N THR A 182 -11.12 -19.56 -9.79
CA THR A 182 -11.76 -19.99 -8.56
C THR A 182 -11.16 -19.27 -7.34
N SER A 183 -9.84 -19.13 -7.31
CA SER A 183 -9.11 -18.42 -6.25
C SER A 183 -9.48 -16.94 -6.22
N MET A 184 -9.49 -16.28 -7.38
CA MET A 184 -9.86 -14.86 -7.49
C MET A 184 -11.34 -14.61 -7.15
N GLU A 185 -12.25 -15.48 -7.56
CA GLU A 185 -13.67 -15.42 -7.20
C GLU A 185 -13.88 -15.59 -5.69
N ASN A 186 -13.14 -16.49 -5.05
CA ASN A 186 -13.18 -16.65 -3.60
C ASN A 186 -12.62 -15.43 -2.88
N GLN A 187 -11.51 -14.87 -3.36
CA GLN A 187 -10.96 -13.63 -2.82
C GLN A 187 -11.92 -12.46 -2.97
N ALA A 188 -12.52 -12.30 -4.15
CA ALA A 188 -13.52 -11.27 -4.42
C ALA A 188 -14.74 -11.41 -3.48
N ARG A 189 -15.20 -12.65 -3.26
CA ARG A 189 -16.31 -12.93 -2.32
C ARG A 189 -15.96 -12.56 -0.87
N LEU A 190 -14.73 -12.87 -0.42
CA LEU A 190 -14.29 -12.49 0.92
C LEU A 190 -14.19 -10.97 1.07
N SER A 191 -13.65 -10.27 0.08
CA SER A 191 -13.63 -8.80 0.06
C SER A 191 -15.05 -8.22 0.09
N GLN A 192 -15.93 -8.75 -0.74
CA GLN A 192 -17.33 -8.32 -0.80
C GLN A 192 -18.06 -8.47 0.55
N VAL A 193 -17.79 -9.56 1.28
CA VAL A 193 -18.37 -9.75 2.63
C VAL A 193 -17.82 -8.72 3.62
N ALA A 194 -16.52 -8.38 3.54
CA ALA A 194 -15.93 -7.35 4.37
C ALA A 194 -16.52 -5.96 4.05
N ASP A 195 -16.60 -5.62 2.77
CA ASP A 195 -17.19 -4.35 2.29
C ASP A 195 -18.66 -4.24 2.71
N ALA A 196 -19.42 -5.35 2.59
CA ALA A 196 -20.81 -5.41 3.02
C ALA A 196 -20.97 -5.09 4.51
N ARG A 197 -20.10 -5.71 5.33
CA ARG A 197 -20.10 -5.47 6.79
C ARG A 197 -19.79 -4.01 7.10
N ASP A 198 -18.79 -3.46 6.45
CA ASP A 198 -18.34 -2.09 6.72
C ASP A 198 -19.37 -1.06 6.24
N ASN A 199 -20.00 -1.28 5.08
CA ASN A 199 -21.09 -0.44 4.56
C ASN A 199 -22.35 -0.50 5.46
N VAL A 200 -22.70 -1.69 5.97
CA VAL A 200 -23.80 -1.84 6.94
C VAL A 200 -23.49 -1.09 8.24
N LEU A 201 -22.27 -1.20 8.74
CA LEU A 201 -21.82 -0.49 9.94
C LEU A 201 -21.86 1.02 9.75
N GLU A 202 -21.40 1.52 8.62
CA GLU A 202 -21.46 2.95 8.27
C GLU A 202 -22.90 3.44 8.17
N ALA A 203 -23.77 2.69 7.50
CA ALA A 203 -25.19 3.01 7.39
C ALA A 203 -25.91 3.01 8.76
N LEU A 204 -25.52 2.10 9.65
CA LEU A 204 -26.03 2.04 11.02
C LEU A 204 -25.55 3.22 11.85
N LEU A 205 -24.27 3.56 11.76
CA LEU A 205 -23.69 4.74 12.43
C LEU A 205 -24.33 6.03 11.95
N GLY A 206 -24.61 6.16 10.64
CA GLY A 206 -25.29 7.33 10.08
C GLY A 206 -26.72 7.54 10.57
N LYS A 207 -27.38 6.47 11.06
CA LYS A 207 -28.72 6.52 11.65
C LYS A 207 -28.71 6.63 13.17
N THR A 208 -27.57 6.53 13.81
CA THR A 208 -27.40 6.57 15.26
C THR A 208 -26.83 7.93 15.66
N SER A 209 -27.41 8.57 16.67
CA SER A 209 -26.90 9.82 17.23
C SER A 209 -26.64 9.67 18.71
N PHE A 210 -25.43 9.96 19.12
CA PHE A 210 -25.02 9.99 20.53
C PHE A 210 -23.83 10.93 20.70
N ASP A 211 -23.68 11.47 21.91
CA ASP A 211 -22.55 12.34 22.24
C ASP A 211 -21.31 11.48 22.52
N LEU A 212 -20.22 11.83 21.86
CA LEU A 212 -18.92 11.18 22.09
C LEU A 212 -18.19 11.87 23.23
N PRO A 213 -17.74 11.15 24.30
CA PRO A 213 -16.90 11.73 25.34
C PRO A 213 -15.58 12.26 24.75
N GLU A 214 -15.26 13.53 25.01
CA GLU A 214 -14.07 14.21 24.46
C GLU A 214 -12.78 13.47 24.78
N LYS A 215 -12.63 12.99 26.03
CA LYS A 215 -11.44 12.26 26.51
C LYS A 215 -11.21 10.95 25.71
N VAL A 216 -12.29 10.27 25.30
CA VAL A 216 -12.19 9.05 24.48
C VAL A 216 -11.72 9.40 23.08
N VAL A 217 -12.23 10.48 22.50
CA VAL A 217 -11.80 10.96 21.17
C VAL A 217 -10.33 11.37 21.20
N GLU A 218 -9.90 12.13 22.18
CA GLU A 218 -8.51 12.55 22.36
C GLU A 218 -7.56 11.36 22.50
N SER A 219 -7.93 10.38 23.34
CA SER A 219 -7.11 9.17 23.52
C SER A 219 -6.95 8.36 22.24
N GLN A 220 -8.02 8.28 21.42
CA GLN A 220 -7.98 7.60 20.11
C GLN A 220 -7.12 8.37 19.09
N ILE A 221 -7.17 9.71 19.10
CA ILE A 221 -6.32 10.55 18.25
C ILE A 221 -4.83 10.33 18.59
N GLU A 222 -4.48 10.33 19.88
CA GLU A 222 -3.11 10.10 20.34
C GLU A 222 -2.62 8.69 19.96
N ALA A 223 -3.45 7.67 20.19
CA ALA A 223 -3.12 6.30 19.79
C ALA A 223 -2.86 6.19 18.29
N ARG A 224 -3.72 6.84 17.46
CA ARG A 224 -3.58 6.86 16.01
C ARG A 224 -2.31 7.60 15.56
N ARG A 225 -2.00 8.73 16.16
CA ARG A 225 -0.76 9.48 15.89
C ARG A 225 0.48 8.63 16.18
N THR A 226 0.50 7.98 17.35
CA THR A 226 1.60 7.09 17.74
C THR A 226 1.77 5.93 16.75
N GLN A 227 0.67 5.30 16.33
CA GLN A 227 0.71 4.22 15.35
C GLN A 227 1.27 4.70 14.00
N VAL A 228 0.83 5.85 13.51
CA VAL A 228 1.32 6.42 12.25
C VAL A 228 2.80 6.76 12.34
N THR A 229 3.24 7.35 13.45
CA THR A 229 4.66 7.68 13.67
C THR A 229 5.54 6.43 13.69
N GLN A 230 5.06 5.32 14.30
CA GLN A 230 5.79 4.05 14.32
C GLN A 230 5.86 3.35 12.94
N GLN A 231 4.93 3.63 12.03
CA GLN A 231 4.95 3.09 10.67
C GLN A 231 5.88 3.88 9.73
N LEU A 232 6.26 5.11 10.14
CA LEU A 232 7.12 6.00 9.35
C LEU A 232 8.60 5.95 9.79
N THR A 233 8.91 5.24 10.88
CA THR A 233 10.26 4.97 11.39
C THR A 233 10.68 3.54 11.09
#